data_3c4c44bba17fa9440502553265572102
#
_entry.id   3c4c44bba17fa9440502553265572102
#
_cell.length_a   1.000
_cell.length_b   1.000
_cell.length_c   1.000
_cell.angle_alpha   90.00
_cell.angle_beta   90.00
_cell.angle_gamma   90.00
#
_symmetry.space_group_name_H-M   'P 1'
#
loop_
_entity.id
_entity.type
_entity.pdbx_description
1 polymer ?
#
loop_
_entity_poly.entity_id
_entity_poly.type
_entity_poly.pdbx_seq_one_letter_code
_entity_poly.pdbx_strand_id
1 'polypeptide(L)'
;MKNNFLRFLMLSSSVIALLVHVGCSKGDDSKAPVAITPIEKLSKLDVCGCNQNANVILDASYDIRKKFIDMDALKKDVDSVGRIRSWAKNWTNLMDTCFRKHGSRMWMDSECNNLVEIKDKKDRLYKLGIQIDQGEKVRL
;
A
#
# COMPACT_ATOMS: atom_id res chain seq x y z
N MET A 1 -22.16 -72.05 24.64
CA MET A 1 -22.05 -71.80 26.10
C MET A 1 -21.82 -70.32 26.25
N LYS A 2 -22.88 -69.63 26.68
CA LYS A 2 -22.92 -68.97 28.00
C LYS A 2 -21.82 -67.91 28.13
N ASN A 3 -22.04 -66.73 28.45
CA ASN A 3 -23.04 -65.91 29.08
C ASN A 3 -22.46 -64.49 29.12
N ASN A 4 -23.32 -63.53 28.92
CA ASN A 4 -23.71 -62.53 29.92
C ASN A 4 -22.59 -61.63 30.41
N PHE A 5 -22.71 -60.37 30.48
CA PHE A 5 -23.63 -59.58 31.29
C PHE A 5 -23.20 -58.11 31.10
N LEU A 6 -24.02 -57.27 30.56
CA LEU A 6 -24.91 -56.35 31.29
C LEU A 6 -24.20 -55.31 32.17
N ARG A 7 -24.47 -54.09 31.82
CA ARG A 7 -24.60 -52.91 32.69
C ARG A 7 -23.28 -52.33 33.25
N PHE A 8 -22.99 -51.12 32.84
CA PHE A 8 -23.20 -50.01 33.77
C PHE A 8 -23.28 -48.69 33.01
N LEU A 9 -24.47 -48.12 33.06
CA LEU A 9 -24.72 -46.69 32.93
C LEU A 9 -23.89 -45.96 33.98
N MET A 10 -23.01 -45.08 33.55
CA MET A 10 -22.63 -43.93 34.35
C MET A 10 -22.62 -42.70 33.45
N LEU A 11 -23.66 -41.93 33.62
CA LEU A 11 -23.70 -40.53 33.28
C LEU A 11 -22.51 -39.84 33.93
N SER A 12 -21.64 -39.34 33.12
CA SER A 12 -20.69 -38.31 33.54
C SER A 12 -20.89 -37.13 32.63
N SER A 13 -21.70 -36.24 33.15
CA SER A 13 -21.91 -34.90 32.62
C SER A 13 -20.61 -34.11 32.73
N SER A 14 -19.81 -34.16 31.69
CA SER A 14 -18.65 -33.26 31.58
C SER A 14 -19.10 -32.04 30.79
N VAL A 15 -19.42 -31.03 31.53
CA VAL A 15 -19.55 -29.67 31.07
C VAL A 15 -18.21 -29.25 30.45
N ILE A 16 -18.12 -29.34 29.14
CA ILE A 16 -17.01 -28.74 28.40
C ILE A 16 -17.27 -27.24 28.40
N ALA A 17 -16.62 -26.57 29.34
CA ALA A 17 -16.51 -25.12 29.32
C ALA A 17 -15.77 -24.70 28.02
N LEU A 18 -16.54 -24.26 27.04
CA LEU A 18 -16.02 -23.55 25.88
C LEU A 18 -15.38 -22.25 26.38
N LEU A 19 -14.09 -22.29 26.67
CA LEU A 19 -13.27 -21.11 26.78
C LEU A 19 -13.19 -20.48 25.39
N VAL A 20 -14.14 -19.60 25.12
CA VAL A 20 -14.04 -18.64 24.01
C VAL A 20 -12.83 -17.76 24.33
N HIS A 21 -11.69 -18.12 23.78
CA HIS A 21 -10.57 -17.21 23.71
C HIS A 21 -10.98 -16.11 22.74
N VAL A 22 -11.52 -15.04 23.30
CA VAL A 22 -11.57 -13.75 22.61
C VAL A 22 -10.10 -13.34 22.45
N GLY A 23 -9.49 -13.83 21.37
CA GLY A 23 -8.24 -13.29 20.88
C GLY A 23 -8.53 -11.83 20.53
N CYS A 24 -8.03 -10.90 21.33
CA CYS A 24 -7.82 -9.54 20.90
C CYS A 24 -6.89 -9.64 19.68
N SER A 25 -7.45 -9.71 18.49
CA SER A 25 -6.71 -9.40 17.29
C SER A 25 -6.30 -7.93 17.47
N LYS A 26 -5.00 -7.70 17.71
CA LYS A 26 -4.40 -6.39 17.49
C LYS A 26 -4.88 -5.96 16.13
N GLY A 27 -5.62 -4.85 16.10
CA GLY A 27 -6.07 -4.23 14.89
C GLY A 27 -4.86 -4.04 13.99
N ASP A 28 -4.82 -4.84 12.95
CA ASP A 28 -4.02 -4.55 11.79
C ASP A 28 -4.71 -3.33 11.20
N ASP A 29 -4.14 -2.16 11.45
CA ASP A 29 -4.48 -0.93 10.73
C ASP A 29 -4.08 -1.13 9.26
N SER A 30 -4.70 -2.08 8.60
CA SER A 30 -4.70 -2.18 7.16
C SER A 30 -5.54 -1.02 6.66
N LYS A 31 -4.93 0.17 6.69
CA LYS A 31 -5.43 1.34 6.01
C LYS A 31 -5.78 0.89 4.59
N ALA A 32 -7.08 0.83 4.29
CA ALA A 32 -7.55 0.43 2.98
C ALA A 32 -6.71 1.17 1.92
N PRO A 33 -6.25 0.50 0.87
CA PRO A 33 -5.39 1.14 -0.12
C PRO A 33 -6.12 2.38 -0.64
N VAL A 34 -5.54 3.55 -0.35
CA VAL A 34 -6.11 4.82 -0.82
C VAL A 34 -6.12 4.75 -2.33
N ALA A 35 -7.32 4.74 -2.91
CA ALA A 35 -7.48 4.67 -4.35
C ALA A 35 -6.95 5.96 -4.98
N ILE A 36 -6.13 5.82 -6.00
CA ILE A 36 -5.66 6.97 -6.78
C ILE A 36 -6.85 7.62 -7.48
N THR A 37 -6.85 8.94 -7.46
CA THR A 37 -7.81 9.72 -8.25
C THR A 37 -7.63 9.41 -9.74
N PRO A 38 -8.68 8.98 -10.44
CA PRO A 38 -8.63 8.74 -11.88
C PRO A 38 -8.13 9.96 -12.65
N ILE A 39 -7.40 9.75 -13.75
CA ILE A 39 -6.75 10.81 -14.53
C ILE A 39 -7.74 11.92 -14.92
N GLU A 40 -8.96 11.57 -15.33
CA GLU A 40 -10.01 12.50 -15.70
C GLU A 40 -10.48 13.41 -14.55
N LYS A 41 -10.17 13.05 -13.31
CA LYS A 41 -10.51 13.83 -12.11
C LYS A 41 -9.34 14.62 -11.54
N LEU A 42 -8.13 14.43 -12.03
CA LEU A 42 -6.94 15.11 -11.51
C LEU A 42 -7.05 16.63 -11.57
N SER A 43 -7.70 17.16 -12.63
CA SER A 43 -7.93 18.60 -12.78
C SER A 43 -8.81 19.21 -11.70
N LYS A 44 -9.55 18.41 -10.93
CA LYS A 44 -10.40 18.86 -9.82
C LYS A 44 -9.66 18.95 -8.49
N LEU A 45 -8.48 18.33 -8.37
CA LEU A 45 -7.72 18.35 -7.14
C LEU A 45 -7.26 19.76 -6.78
N ASP A 46 -7.26 20.07 -5.50
CA ASP A 46 -6.52 21.20 -4.93
C ASP A 46 -5.07 20.79 -4.64
N VAL A 47 -4.27 21.70 -4.09
CA VAL A 47 -2.86 21.42 -3.75
C VAL A 47 -2.74 20.26 -2.75
N CYS A 48 -3.63 20.22 -1.77
CA CYS A 48 -3.66 19.15 -0.76
C CYS A 48 -3.97 17.78 -1.38
N GLY A 49 -4.96 17.73 -2.27
CA GLY A 49 -5.30 16.53 -3.02
C GLY A 49 -4.18 16.08 -3.94
N CYS A 50 -3.45 17.01 -4.54
CA CYS A 50 -2.26 16.71 -5.34
C CYS A 50 -1.17 16.04 -4.48
N ASN A 51 -0.86 16.60 -3.31
CA ASN A 51 0.13 16.05 -2.39
C ASN A 51 -0.30 14.65 -1.88
N GLN A 52 -1.57 14.49 -1.49
CA GLN A 52 -2.09 13.21 -1.03
C GLN A 52 -1.95 12.12 -2.12
N ASN A 53 -2.32 12.42 -3.37
CA ASN A 53 -2.16 11.45 -4.46
C ASN A 53 -0.69 11.16 -4.76
N ALA A 54 0.19 12.16 -4.65
CA ALA A 54 1.63 11.98 -4.78
C ALA A 54 2.16 10.98 -3.73
N ASN A 55 1.76 11.14 -2.47
CA ASN A 55 2.12 10.22 -1.40
C ASN A 55 1.65 8.78 -1.68
N VAL A 56 0.41 8.61 -2.15
CA VAL A 56 -0.12 7.28 -2.51
C VAL A 56 0.73 6.60 -3.58
N ILE A 57 1.13 7.33 -4.63
CA ILE A 57 1.96 6.78 -5.71
C ILE A 57 3.34 6.36 -5.18
N LEU A 58 3.97 7.19 -4.36
CA LEU A 58 5.29 6.92 -3.81
C LEU A 58 5.25 5.70 -2.87
N ASP A 59 4.25 5.64 -1.98
CA ASP A 59 4.07 4.53 -1.05
C ASP A 59 3.78 3.22 -1.78
N ALA A 60 2.90 3.23 -2.79
CA ALA A 60 2.60 2.05 -3.61
C ALA A 60 3.83 1.54 -4.37
N SER A 61 4.65 2.45 -4.88
CA SER A 61 5.91 2.10 -5.56
C SER A 61 6.92 1.49 -4.59
N TYR A 62 7.02 2.05 -3.39
CA TYR A 62 7.87 1.52 -2.32
C TYR A 62 7.39 0.13 -1.86
N ASP A 63 6.08 -0.06 -1.71
CA ASP A 63 5.48 -1.32 -1.28
C ASP A 63 5.72 -2.46 -2.27
N ILE A 64 5.80 -2.16 -3.56
CA ILE A 64 6.23 -3.13 -4.56
C ILE A 64 7.72 -3.42 -4.40
N ARG A 65 8.56 -2.38 -4.36
CA ARG A 65 10.02 -2.52 -4.33
C ARG A 65 10.52 -3.30 -3.11
N LYS A 66 9.97 -3.05 -1.94
CA LYS A 66 10.40 -3.69 -0.68
C LYS A 66 10.18 -5.20 -0.62
N LYS A 67 9.43 -5.78 -1.56
CA LYS A 67 9.20 -7.23 -1.67
C LYS A 67 10.40 -7.98 -2.27
N PHE A 68 11.33 -7.24 -2.87
CA PHE A 68 12.48 -7.80 -3.57
C PHE A 68 13.78 -7.46 -2.82
N ILE A 69 14.67 -8.44 -2.73
CA ILE A 69 15.96 -8.28 -2.05
C ILE A 69 16.84 -7.22 -2.75
N ASP A 70 16.81 -7.20 -4.09
CA ASP A 70 17.58 -6.28 -4.92
C ASP A 70 16.83 -5.90 -6.20
N MET A 71 17.46 -5.08 -7.05
CA MET A 71 16.88 -4.64 -8.32
C MET A 71 16.86 -5.75 -9.37
N ASP A 72 17.79 -6.68 -9.33
CA ASP A 72 17.84 -7.78 -10.31
C ASP A 72 16.71 -8.78 -10.07
N ALA A 73 16.35 -9.01 -8.81
CA ALA A 73 15.17 -9.79 -8.44
C ALA A 73 13.87 -9.09 -8.92
N LEU A 74 13.76 -7.77 -8.71
CA LEU A 74 12.62 -7.00 -9.21
C LEU A 74 12.52 -7.05 -10.73
N LYS A 75 13.63 -6.88 -11.47
CA LYS A 75 13.64 -6.87 -12.93
C LYS A 75 13.14 -8.17 -13.57
N LYS A 76 13.27 -9.28 -12.86
CA LYS A 76 12.79 -10.59 -13.32
C LYS A 76 11.27 -10.75 -13.16
N ASP A 77 10.64 -9.93 -12.29
CA ASP A 77 9.20 -9.94 -12.07
C ASP A 77 8.51 -8.90 -12.98
N VAL A 78 8.07 -9.36 -14.14
CA VAL A 78 7.50 -8.51 -15.21
C VAL A 78 6.27 -7.74 -14.70
N ASP A 79 5.44 -8.37 -13.87
CA ASP A 79 4.22 -7.75 -13.36
C ASP A 79 4.54 -6.60 -12.40
N SER A 80 5.47 -6.80 -11.47
CA SER A 80 5.91 -5.74 -10.56
C SER A 80 6.60 -4.60 -11.28
N VAL A 81 7.42 -4.90 -12.28
CA VAL A 81 8.03 -3.88 -13.17
C VAL A 81 6.94 -3.08 -13.90
N GLY A 82 5.95 -3.77 -14.47
CA GLY A 82 4.81 -3.14 -15.14
C GLY A 82 4.02 -2.23 -14.21
N ARG A 83 3.78 -2.66 -12.98
CA ARG A 83 3.09 -1.85 -11.96
C ARG A 83 3.89 -0.61 -11.58
N ILE A 84 5.21 -0.70 -11.36
CA ILE A 84 6.05 0.47 -11.07
C ILE A 84 6.03 1.46 -12.24
N ARG A 85 6.09 0.98 -13.50
CA ARG A 85 5.97 1.85 -14.67
C ARG A 85 4.62 2.56 -14.73
N SER A 86 3.54 1.85 -14.41
CA SER A 86 2.21 2.45 -14.30
C SER A 86 2.16 3.55 -13.21
N TRP A 87 2.76 3.31 -12.06
CA TRP A 87 2.86 4.32 -11.01
C TRP A 87 3.67 5.54 -11.42
N ALA A 88 4.81 5.33 -12.11
CA ALA A 88 5.63 6.43 -12.62
C ALA A 88 4.89 7.27 -13.69
N LYS A 89 4.09 6.64 -14.54
CA LYS A 89 3.20 7.34 -15.47
C LYS A 89 2.16 8.17 -14.73
N ASN A 90 1.52 7.60 -13.72
CA ASN A 90 0.54 8.30 -12.90
C ASN A 90 1.18 9.49 -12.17
N TRP A 91 2.40 9.33 -11.67
CA TRP A 91 3.18 10.42 -11.07
C TRP A 91 3.35 11.59 -12.05
N THR A 92 3.81 11.31 -13.26
CA THR A 92 4.02 12.36 -14.27
C THR A 92 2.73 13.08 -14.63
N ASN A 93 1.64 12.32 -14.84
CA ASN A 93 0.32 12.90 -15.15
C ASN A 93 -0.21 13.76 -13.99
N LEU A 94 -0.05 13.31 -12.76
CA LEU A 94 -0.44 14.05 -11.56
C LEU A 94 0.35 15.36 -11.45
N MET A 95 1.69 15.29 -11.51
CA MET A 95 2.55 16.45 -11.36
C MET A 95 2.30 17.49 -12.45
N ASP A 96 2.21 17.05 -13.71
CA ASP A 96 1.92 17.94 -14.84
C ASP A 96 0.54 18.65 -14.69
N THR A 97 -0.50 17.89 -14.33
CA THR A 97 -1.84 18.47 -14.16
C THR A 97 -1.90 19.43 -12.98
N CYS A 98 -1.33 19.02 -11.83
CA CYS A 98 -1.32 19.84 -10.63
C CYS A 98 -0.48 21.10 -10.81
N PHE A 99 0.70 20.99 -11.45
CA PHE A 99 1.55 22.13 -11.71
C PHE A 99 0.91 23.12 -12.67
N ARG A 100 0.29 22.66 -13.77
CA ARG A 100 -0.43 23.56 -14.70
C ARG A 100 -1.59 24.29 -14.01
N LYS A 101 -2.27 23.64 -13.08
CA LYS A 101 -3.40 24.24 -12.37
C LYS A 101 -2.99 25.22 -11.27
N HIS A 102 -1.99 24.84 -10.48
CA HIS A 102 -1.66 25.54 -9.23
C HIS A 102 -0.36 26.34 -9.28
N GLY A 103 0.51 26.10 -10.30
CA GLY A 103 1.76 26.82 -10.51
C GLY A 103 2.67 26.75 -9.30
N SER A 104 3.19 27.92 -8.90
CA SER A 104 4.13 28.03 -7.77
C SER A 104 3.56 27.57 -6.43
N ARG A 105 2.24 27.54 -6.27
CA ARG A 105 1.61 27.04 -5.02
C ARG A 105 1.98 25.59 -4.72
N MET A 106 2.30 24.79 -5.73
CA MET A 106 2.78 23.42 -5.55
C MET A 106 4.12 23.34 -4.79
N TRP A 107 4.89 24.43 -4.76
CA TRP A 107 6.18 24.54 -4.10
C TRP A 107 6.13 25.27 -2.76
N MET A 108 4.94 25.61 -2.30
CA MET A 108 4.74 26.26 -1.00
C MET A 108 4.40 25.20 0.01
N ASP A 109 5.29 25.01 0.99
CA ASP A 109 5.06 24.08 2.09
C ASP A 109 3.87 24.52 2.94
N SER A 110 3.03 23.59 3.35
CA SER A 110 1.88 23.83 4.22
C SER A 110 1.51 22.53 4.95
N GLU A 111 0.62 22.63 5.91
CA GLU A 111 0.16 21.48 6.71
C GLU A 111 -0.29 20.29 5.84
N CYS A 112 -0.96 20.55 4.72
CA CYS A 112 -1.44 19.51 3.83
C CYS A 112 -0.57 19.31 2.56
N ASN A 113 0.41 20.19 2.31
CA ASN A 113 1.35 20.10 1.20
C ASN A 113 2.78 19.93 1.76
N ASN A 114 3.03 18.79 2.38
CA ASN A 114 4.30 18.47 3.01
C ASN A 114 5.35 18.07 1.95
N LEU A 115 6.14 19.05 1.52
CA LEU A 115 7.17 18.86 0.50
C LEU A 115 8.36 18.04 1.01
N VAL A 116 8.65 18.13 2.31
CA VAL A 116 9.74 17.36 2.93
C VAL A 116 9.39 15.87 2.85
N GLU A 117 8.18 15.49 3.20
CA GLU A 117 7.72 14.10 3.12
C GLU A 117 7.80 13.54 1.69
N ILE A 118 7.33 14.31 0.71
CA ILE A 118 7.43 13.94 -0.72
C ILE A 118 8.87 13.72 -1.14
N LYS A 119 9.75 14.65 -0.76
CA LYS A 119 11.18 14.55 -1.06
C LYS A 119 11.79 13.30 -0.43
N ASP A 120 11.55 13.05 0.84
CA ASP A 120 12.12 11.91 1.56
C ASP A 120 11.66 10.57 0.96
N LYS A 121 10.39 10.46 0.56
CA LYS A 121 9.85 9.28 -0.13
C LYS A 121 10.50 9.08 -1.50
N LYS A 122 10.67 10.14 -2.28
CA LYS A 122 11.41 10.10 -3.56
C LYS A 122 12.85 9.65 -3.37
N ASP A 123 13.57 10.25 -2.43
CA ASP A 123 14.96 9.93 -2.13
C ASP A 123 15.09 8.46 -1.68
N ARG A 124 14.13 7.94 -0.91
CA ARG A 124 14.08 6.53 -0.53
C ARG A 124 13.93 5.62 -1.75
N LEU A 125 13.01 5.93 -2.66
CA LEU A 125 12.83 5.17 -3.90
C LEU A 125 14.08 5.23 -4.77
N TYR A 126 14.70 6.41 -4.90
CA TYR A 126 15.94 6.60 -5.64
C TYR A 126 17.08 5.71 -5.10
N LYS A 127 17.28 5.67 -3.78
CA LYS A 127 18.26 4.80 -3.12
C LYS A 127 17.99 3.31 -3.37
N LEU A 128 16.74 2.95 -3.62
CA LEU A 128 16.33 1.60 -3.96
C LEU A 128 16.34 1.31 -5.48
N GLY A 129 16.86 2.24 -6.27
CA GLY A 129 17.05 2.10 -7.72
C GLY A 129 15.85 2.53 -8.57
N ILE A 130 14.83 3.21 -8.00
CA ILE A 130 13.64 3.64 -8.73
C ILE A 130 13.62 5.16 -8.87
N GLN A 131 13.67 5.66 -10.12
CA GLN A 131 13.54 7.08 -10.45
C GLN A 131 12.11 7.38 -10.92
N ILE A 132 11.18 7.56 -9.98
CA ILE A 132 9.75 7.67 -10.24
C ILE A 132 9.37 8.84 -11.18
N ASP A 133 10.15 9.91 -11.19
CA ASP A 133 9.95 11.12 -11.98
C ASP A 133 10.32 10.97 -13.47
N GLN A 134 10.80 9.82 -13.90
CA GLN A 134 11.10 9.51 -15.30
C GLN A 134 9.84 9.05 -16.09
N GLY A 135 8.67 8.99 -15.45
CA GLY A 135 7.42 8.51 -16.08
C GLY A 135 7.55 7.09 -16.62
N GLU A 136 7.02 6.83 -17.81
CA GLU A 136 7.08 5.49 -18.42
C GLU A 136 8.51 5.00 -18.68
N LYS A 137 9.48 5.92 -18.77
CA LYS A 137 10.91 5.63 -18.95
C LYS A 137 11.63 5.42 -17.61
N VAL A 138 10.88 5.16 -16.54
CA VAL A 138 11.44 4.93 -15.22
C VAL A 138 12.60 3.94 -15.28
N ARG A 139 13.74 4.37 -14.74
CA ARG A 139 14.90 3.50 -14.59
C ARG A 139 14.66 2.57 -13.39
N LEU A 140 14.84 1.31 -13.67
CA LEU A 140 14.78 0.22 -12.70
C LEU A 140 16.11 -0.53 -12.72
#